data_3dcb2a87034af226ba0bc461f9101a71
#
_entry.id   3dcb2a87034af226ba0bc461f9101a71
#
_cell.length_a   1.000
_cell.length_b   1.000
_cell.length_c   1.000
_cell.angle_alpha   90.00
_cell.angle_beta   90.00
_cell.angle_gamma   90.00
#
_symmetry.space_group_name_H-M   'P 1'
#
loop_
_entity.id
_entity.type
_entity.pdbx_description
1 polymer ?
#
loop_
_entity_poly.entity_id
_entity_poly.type
_entity_poly.pdbx_seq_one_letter_code
_entity_poly.pdbx_strand_id
1 'polypeptide(L)'
;MATTSLSLDEIYDLAKKTLLFNGCDEENASILSDTIMRAERDGSLSHGLFRLPAYVASLKSKKVNGNARPQVQKISSSIIKVLGNSAFAPMVLKVGLPELIKLAKETGVAVLAITNSHHMAALWPETEAIAEAGLVGFACTSYKPMVAPAGAKKALFGTNPISFAWPRPGKTPVVYDMATAAMAMGEVM
;
A
#
# COMPACT_ATOMS: atom_id res chain seq x y z
N MET A 1 -15.75 -3.09 -25.04
CA MET A 1 -14.28 -3.19 -25.12
C MET A 1 -13.92 -4.66 -25.14
N ALA A 2 -12.92 -5.06 -25.93
CA ALA A 2 -12.41 -6.43 -25.87
C ALA A 2 -11.72 -6.64 -24.52
N THR A 3 -12.09 -7.70 -23.81
CA THR A 3 -11.42 -8.11 -22.56
C THR A 3 -10.40 -9.19 -22.88
N THR A 4 -9.23 -9.12 -22.24
CA THR A 4 -8.20 -10.15 -22.32
C THR A 4 -8.03 -10.78 -20.96
N SER A 5 -8.01 -12.11 -20.90
CA SER A 5 -7.72 -12.85 -19.66
C SER A 5 -6.22 -13.06 -19.56
N LEU A 6 -5.65 -12.74 -18.40
CA LEU A 6 -4.24 -12.97 -18.07
C LEU A 6 -4.16 -13.82 -16.79
N SER A 7 -3.16 -14.70 -16.72
CA SER A 7 -2.80 -15.38 -15.47
C SER A 7 -2.15 -14.39 -14.49
N LEU A 8 -2.11 -14.75 -13.21
CA LEU A 8 -1.44 -13.92 -12.19
C LEU A 8 0.05 -13.75 -12.48
N ASP A 9 0.71 -14.78 -13.01
CA ASP A 9 2.12 -14.72 -13.41
C ASP A 9 2.33 -13.75 -14.59
N GLU A 10 1.44 -13.77 -15.59
CA GLU A 10 1.50 -12.81 -16.71
C GLU A 10 1.28 -11.37 -16.25
N ILE A 11 0.38 -11.15 -15.27
CA ILE A 11 0.14 -9.84 -14.65
C ILE A 11 1.40 -9.37 -13.92
N TYR A 12 1.99 -10.24 -13.10
CA TYR A 12 3.24 -9.93 -12.38
C TYR A 12 4.37 -9.57 -13.35
N ASP A 13 4.59 -10.40 -14.37
CA ASP A 13 5.65 -10.21 -15.36
C ASP A 13 5.46 -8.93 -16.18
N LEU A 14 4.23 -8.64 -16.60
CA LEU A 14 3.90 -7.40 -17.31
C LEU A 14 4.20 -6.17 -16.46
N ALA A 15 3.75 -6.18 -15.21
CA ALA A 15 4.00 -5.08 -14.27
C ALA A 15 5.49 -4.90 -14.04
N LYS A 16 6.23 -5.98 -13.75
CA LYS A 16 7.65 -5.96 -13.45
C LYS A 16 8.48 -5.44 -14.63
N LYS A 17 8.28 -5.98 -15.84
CA LYS A 17 8.95 -5.51 -17.06
C LYS A 17 8.67 -4.03 -17.30
N THR A 18 7.43 -3.59 -17.11
CA THR A 18 7.05 -2.18 -17.27
C THR A 18 7.76 -1.28 -16.25
N LEU A 19 7.84 -1.68 -14.99
CA LEU A 19 8.47 -0.89 -13.92
C LEU A 19 9.99 -0.82 -14.11
N LEU A 20 10.65 -1.94 -14.44
CA LEU A 20 12.08 -1.98 -14.77
C LEU A 20 12.42 -1.04 -15.93
N PHE A 21 11.64 -1.11 -17.01
CA PHE A 21 11.84 -0.24 -18.19
C PHE A 21 11.68 1.25 -17.86
N ASN A 22 10.91 1.59 -16.84
CA ASN A 22 10.66 2.97 -16.42
C ASN A 22 11.47 3.42 -15.21
N GLY A 23 12.52 2.70 -14.82
CA GLY A 23 13.53 3.16 -13.87
C GLY A 23 13.40 2.65 -12.43
N CYS A 24 12.59 1.62 -12.20
CA CYS A 24 12.72 0.83 -10.97
C CYS A 24 13.92 -0.11 -11.08
N ASP A 25 14.58 -0.36 -9.96
CA ASP A 25 15.48 -1.50 -9.84
C ASP A 25 14.68 -2.80 -9.63
N GLU A 26 15.38 -3.92 -9.64
CA GLU A 26 14.81 -5.26 -9.57
C GLU A 26 13.99 -5.48 -8.29
N GLU A 27 14.48 -4.99 -7.15
CA GLU A 27 13.81 -5.17 -5.85
C GLU A 27 12.51 -4.35 -5.78
N ASN A 28 12.57 -3.06 -6.09
CA ASN A 28 11.39 -2.18 -6.09
C ASN A 28 10.34 -2.64 -7.12
N ALA A 29 10.78 -3.03 -8.32
CA ALA A 29 9.89 -3.55 -9.35
C ALA A 29 9.19 -4.83 -8.92
N SER A 30 9.91 -5.78 -8.31
CA SER A 30 9.34 -7.05 -7.85
C SER A 30 8.29 -6.85 -6.75
N ILE A 31 8.60 -6.03 -5.76
CA ILE A 31 7.69 -5.75 -4.63
C ILE A 31 6.41 -5.06 -5.11
N LEU A 32 6.55 -4.08 -6.01
CA LEU A 32 5.39 -3.36 -6.53
C LEU A 32 4.53 -4.24 -7.45
N SER A 33 5.16 -5.12 -8.24
CA SER A 33 4.46 -6.06 -9.11
C SER A 33 3.68 -7.11 -8.32
N ASP A 34 4.22 -7.59 -7.20
CA ASP A 34 3.49 -8.45 -6.27
C ASP A 34 2.24 -7.74 -5.71
N THR A 35 2.36 -6.48 -5.33
CA THR A 35 1.22 -5.67 -4.85
C THR A 35 0.14 -5.53 -5.92
N ILE A 36 0.52 -5.27 -7.17
CA ILE A 36 -0.41 -5.16 -8.31
C ILE A 36 -1.09 -6.50 -8.58
N MET A 37 -0.33 -7.59 -8.63
CA MET A 37 -0.84 -8.94 -8.89
C MET A 37 -1.82 -9.37 -7.78
N ARG A 38 -1.49 -9.11 -6.51
CA ARG A 38 -2.40 -9.40 -5.38
C ARG A 38 -3.70 -8.62 -5.47
N ALA A 39 -3.67 -7.36 -5.91
CA ALA A 39 -4.87 -6.56 -6.11
C ALA A 39 -5.77 -7.15 -7.21
N GLU A 40 -5.21 -7.63 -8.31
CA GLU A 40 -5.96 -8.33 -9.35
C GLU A 40 -6.54 -9.66 -8.86
N ARG A 41 -5.74 -10.48 -8.14
CA ARG A 41 -6.17 -11.75 -7.54
C ARG A 41 -7.40 -11.55 -6.64
N ASP A 42 -7.40 -10.49 -5.84
CA ASP A 42 -8.41 -10.21 -4.83
C ASP A 42 -9.59 -9.38 -5.39
N GLY A 43 -9.62 -9.14 -6.71
CA GLY A 43 -10.70 -8.41 -7.40
C GLY A 43 -10.71 -6.89 -7.16
N SER A 44 -9.64 -6.34 -6.57
CA SER A 44 -9.47 -4.89 -6.36
C SER A 44 -8.87 -4.21 -7.59
N LEU A 45 -9.56 -4.29 -8.72
CA LEU A 45 -9.08 -3.86 -10.03
C LEU A 45 -8.59 -2.40 -10.06
N SER A 46 -9.23 -1.52 -9.26
CA SER A 46 -8.83 -0.12 -9.12
C SER A 46 -7.43 0.07 -8.48
N HIS A 47 -6.84 -0.99 -7.90
CA HIS A 47 -5.52 -1.01 -7.28
C HIS A 47 -4.55 -2.00 -7.95
N GLY A 48 -5.01 -2.71 -8.98
CA GLY A 48 -4.23 -3.63 -9.83
C GLY A 48 -3.54 -2.94 -11.01
N LEU A 49 -3.60 -3.57 -12.18
CA LEU A 49 -3.01 -3.07 -13.44
C LEU A 49 -3.51 -1.67 -13.83
N PHE A 50 -4.72 -1.32 -13.43
CA PHE A 50 -5.25 0.04 -13.60
C PHE A 50 -4.33 1.13 -13.04
N ARG A 51 -3.55 0.83 -11.99
CA ARG A 51 -2.60 1.78 -11.39
C ARG A 51 -1.26 1.85 -12.11
N LEU A 52 -0.92 0.89 -12.93
CA LEU A 52 0.41 0.81 -13.57
C LEU A 52 0.78 2.08 -14.36
N PRO A 53 -0.12 2.72 -15.16
CA PRO A 53 0.18 3.99 -15.81
C PRO A 53 0.53 5.12 -14.83
N ALA A 54 -0.15 5.18 -13.66
CA ALA A 54 0.11 6.19 -12.63
C ALA A 54 1.46 5.96 -11.94
N TYR A 55 1.85 4.71 -11.69
CA TYR A 55 3.17 4.35 -11.20
C TYR A 55 4.26 4.80 -12.17
N VAL A 56 4.10 4.50 -13.46
CA VAL A 56 5.03 4.94 -14.52
C VAL A 56 5.13 6.47 -14.60
N ALA A 57 4.00 7.17 -14.53
CA ALA A 57 3.99 8.63 -14.54
C ALA A 57 4.73 9.23 -13.32
N SER A 58 4.62 8.60 -12.17
CA SER A 58 5.32 9.01 -10.95
C SER A 58 6.83 8.83 -11.05
N LEU A 59 7.29 7.74 -11.66
CA LEU A 59 8.72 7.51 -11.94
C LEU A 59 9.26 8.53 -12.95
N LYS A 60 8.58 8.72 -14.08
CA LYS A 60 8.98 9.67 -15.14
C LYS A 60 9.04 11.12 -14.64
N SER A 61 8.13 11.51 -13.76
CA SER A 61 8.12 12.85 -13.15
C SER A 61 9.11 13.00 -11.98
N LYS A 62 9.88 11.96 -11.65
CA LYS A 62 10.84 11.90 -10.53
C LYS A 62 10.22 12.21 -9.17
N LYS A 63 8.90 12.11 -9.02
CA LYS A 63 8.22 12.17 -7.74
C LYS A 63 8.52 10.95 -6.87
N VAL A 64 8.81 9.83 -7.51
CA VAL A 64 9.18 8.57 -6.88
C VAL A 64 10.60 8.19 -7.28
N ASN A 65 11.35 7.70 -6.31
CA ASN A 65 12.65 7.09 -6.50
C ASN A 65 12.48 5.59 -6.70
N GLY A 66 12.63 5.11 -7.93
CA GLY A 66 12.51 3.69 -8.28
C GLY A 66 13.62 2.79 -7.71
N ASN A 67 14.68 3.39 -7.14
CA ASN A 67 15.81 2.71 -6.51
C ASN A 67 15.89 3.03 -5.01
N ALA A 68 14.76 3.41 -4.41
CA ALA A 68 14.73 3.85 -3.02
C ALA A 68 15.16 2.74 -2.05
N ARG A 69 15.84 3.16 -0.99
CA ARG A 69 16.21 2.33 0.17
C ARG A 69 15.65 2.99 1.42
N PRO A 70 14.46 2.61 1.87
CA PRO A 70 13.85 3.13 3.09
C PRO A 70 14.69 2.78 4.31
N GLN A 71 14.65 3.64 5.33
CA GLN A 71 15.42 3.49 6.55
C GLN A 71 14.52 3.46 7.77
N VAL A 72 14.69 2.45 8.63
CA VAL A 72 13.98 2.32 9.90
C VAL A 72 14.70 3.11 10.98
N GLN A 73 13.93 3.86 11.76
CA GLN A 73 14.40 4.61 12.93
C GLN A 73 13.54 4.23 14.14
N LYS A 74 14.16 3.85 15.24
CA LYS A 74 13.49 3.65 16.52
C LYS A 74 13.25 5.02 17.17
N ILE A 75 12.01 5.36 17.45
CA ILE A 75 11.61 6.63 18.07
C ILE A 75 11.40 6.46 19.57
N SER A 76 10.79 5.34 19.99
CA SER A 76 10.60 5.01 21.41
C SER A 76 10.57 3.49 21.60
N SER A 77 10.18 3.03 22.79
CA SER A 77 10.02 1.60 23.07
C SER A 77 8.96 0.91 22.21
N SER A 78 7.95 1.65 21.75
CA SER A 78 6.80 1.10 20.99
C SER A 78 6.52 1.84 19.67
N ILE A 79 7.39 2.77 19.26
CA ILE A 79 7.23 3.56 18.04
C ILE A 79 8.46 3.45 17.18
N ILE A 80 8.27 3.03 15.94
CA ILE A 80 9.28 3.10 14.88
C ILE A 80 8.79 4.03 13.76
N LYS A 81 9.74 4.61 13.05
CA LYS A 81 9.50 5.43 11.87
C LYS A 81 10.28 4.88 10.70
N VAL A 82 9.67 4.85 9.52
CA VAL A 82 10.39 4.58 8.28
C VAL A 82 10.44 5.83 7.42
N LEU A 83 11.65 6.24 7.09
CA LEU A 83 11.92 7.27 6.10
C LEU A 83 11.92 6.62 4.72
N GLY A 84 10.91 6.91 3.92
CA GLY A 84 10.65 6.20 2.67
C GLY A 84 11.58 6.57 1.51
N ASN A 85 12.36 7.64 1.63
CA ASN A 85 13.25 8.12 0.54
C ASN A 85 12.53 8.25 -0.81
N SER A 86 11.30 8.75 -0.79
CA SER A 86 10.39 8.86 -1.94
C SER A 86 10.07 7.52 -2.63
N ALA A 87 10.17 6.39 -1.92
CA ALA A 87 9.75 5.09 -2.42
C ALA A 87 8.24 4.99 -2.64
N PHE A 88 7.82 4.01 -3.43
CA PHE A 88 6.45 3.50 -3.33
C PHE A 88 6.23 2.82 -1.98
N ALA A 89 5.03 2.99 -1.39
CA ALA A 89 4.72 2.47 -0.06
C ALA A 89 4.96 0.96 0.13
N PRO A 90 4.69 0.07 -0.84
CA PRO A 90 5.02 -1.35 -0.70
C PRO A 90 6.48 -1.62 -0.35
N MET A 91 7.43 -0.85 -0.91
CA MET A 91 8.84 -0.97 -0.54
C MET A 91 9.10 -0.52 0.90
N VAL A 92 8.44 0.54 1.35
CA VAL A 92 8.56 1.05 2.73
C VAL A 92 7.99 0.04 3.73
N LEU A 93 6.85 -0.57 3.40
CA LEU A 93 6.19 -1.59 4.19
C LEU A 93 7.01 -2.89 4.26
N LYS A 94 7.65 -3.29 3.17
CA LYS A 94 8.56 -4.44 3.14
C LYS A 94 9.66 -4.33 4.20
N VAL A 95 10.14 -3.12 4.43
CA VAL A 95 11.19 -2.85 5.43
C VAL A 95 10.60 -2.64 6.83
N GLY A 96 9.46 -1.96 6.94
CA GLY A 96 8.89 -1.54 8.21
C GLY A 96 8.06 -2.58 8.93
N LEU A 97 7.28 -3.40 8.20
CA LEU A 97 6.37 -4.37 8.81
C LEU A 97 7.06 -5.44 9.68
N PRO A 98 8.18 -6.05 9.27
CA PRO A 98 8.88 -7.01 10.12
C PRO A 98 9.30 -6.42 11.47
N GLU A 99 9.79 -5.19 11.45
CA GLU A 99 10.21 -4.47 12.67
C GLU A 99 9.00 -4.06 13.53
N LEU A 100 7.89 -3.63 12.92
CA LEU A 100 6.63 -3.35 13.62
C LEU A 100 6.10 -4.60 14.33
N ILE A 101 6.03 -5.72 13.62
CA ILE A 101 5.52 -7.00 14.15
C ILE A 101 6.40 -7.48 15.31
N LYS A 102 7.72 -7.43 15.16
CA LYS A 102 8.65 -7.75 16.23
C LYS A 102 8.40 -6.88 17.45
N LEU A 103 8.37 -5.57 17.26
CA LEU A 103 8.18 -4.61 18.35
C LEU A 103 6.82 -4.81 19.06
N ALA A 104 5.74 -5.03 18.31
CA ALA A 104 4.42 -5.28 18.88
C ALA A 104 4.36 -6.55 19.74
N LYS A 105 5.08 -7.61 19.35
CA LYS A 105 5.21 -8.83 20.15
C LYS A 105 5.99 -8.61 21.45
N GLU A 106 6.95 -7.71 21.45
CA GLU A 106 7.75 -7.37 22.64
C GLU A 106 7.01 -6.44 23.62
N THR A 107 6.23 -5.49 23.09
CA THR A 107 5.66 -4.38 23.89
C THR A 107 4.13 -4.45 24.06
N GLY A 108 3.48 -5.41 23.40
CA GLY A 108 2.02 -5.55 23.41
C GLY A 108 1.29 -4.63 22.41
N VAL A 109 1.85 -3.45 22.11
CA VAL A 109 1.34 -2.51 21.10
C VAL A 109 2.51 -1.75 20.49
N ALA A 110 2.48 -1.55 19.16
CA ALA A 110 3.49 -0.76 18.47
C ALA A 110 2.89 0.07 17.35
N VAL A 111 3.58 1.13 16.97
CA VAL A 111 3.20 2.04 15.88
C VAL A 111 4.34 2.14 14.86
N LEU A 112 3.99 2.03 13.58
CA LEU A 112 4.85 2.33 12.44
C LEU A 112 4.40 3.65 11.81
N ALA A 113 5.22 4.68 11.92
CA ALA A 113 5.03 5.94 11.22
C ALA A 113 5.82 5.94 9.91
N ILE A 114 5.13 6.13 8.79
CA ILE A 114 5.76 6.18 7.46
C ILE A 114 5.78 7.63 6.96
N THR A 115 6.92 8.09 6.49
CA THR A 115 7.09 9.43 5.92
C THR A 115 7.87 9.40 4.62
N ASN A 116 7.64 10.40 3.76
CA ASN A 116 8.31 10.54 2.47
C ASN A 116 8.17 9.27 1.60
N SER A 117 6.93 8.81 1.43
CA SER A 117 6.56 7.69 0.57
C SER A 117 5.35 8.04 -0.29
N HIS A 118 5.16 7.31 -1.37
CA HIS A 118 4.01 7.44 -2.25
C HIS A 118 3.10 6.20 -2.14
N HIS A 119 1.91 6.40 -1.58
CA HIS A 119 0.93 5.35 -1.39
C HIS A 119 -0.17 5.45 -2.47
N MET A 120 -0.25 4.46 -3.34
CA MET A 120 -1.28 4.34 -4.39
C MET A 120 -1.93 2.95 -4.39
N ALA A 121 -1.55 2.09 -3.46
CA ALA A 121 -2.09 0.74 -3.25
C ALA A 121 -3.25 0.76 -2.24
N ALA A 122 -3.92 -0.36 -2.09
CA ALA A 122 -4.86 -0.60 -1.00
C ALA A 122 -4.11 -0.85 0.32
N LEU A 123 -4.81 -0.83 1.45
CA LEU A 123 -4.22 -0.97 2.78
C LEU A 123 -4.32 -2.39 3.36
N TRP A 124 -5.15 -3.29 2.76
CA TRP A 124 -5.31 -4.63 3.33
C TRP A 124 -4.03 -5.45 3.36
N PRO A 125 -3.05 -5.33 2.40
CA PRO A 125 -1.86 -6.17 2.42
C PRO A 125 -1.02 -6.02 3.70
N GLU A 126 -0.93 -4.79 4.23
CA GLU A 126 -0.18 -4.54 5.46
C GLU A 126 -0.92 -5.03 6.70
N THR A 127 -2.24 -4.84 6.79
CA THR A 127 -3.02 -5.31 7.95
C THR A 127 -3.19 -6.83 7.95
N GLU A 128 -3.34 -7.44 6.77
CA GLU A 128 -3.36 -8.89 6.60
C GLU A 128 -2.06 -9.52 7.10
N ALA A 129 -0.90 -8.99 6.69
CA ALA A 129 0.42 -9.47 7.13
C ALA A 129 0.61 -9.37 8.66
N ILE A 130 0.08 -8.31 9.29
CA ILE A 130 0.08 -8.16 10.74
C ILE A 130 -0.79 -9.24 11.39
N ALA A 131 -1.97 -9.51 10.81
CA ALA A 131 -2.90 -10.50 11.36
C ALA A 131 -2.40 -11.94 11.15
N GLU A 132 -1.74 -12.25 10.06
CA GLU A 132 -1.05 -13.52 9.82
C GLU A 132 0.06 -13.77 10.85
N ALA A 133 0.68 -12.71 11.37
CA ALA A 133 1.66 -12.80 12.45
C ALA A 133 1.02 -12.96 13.86
N GLY A 134 -0.32 -13.10 13.95
CA GLY A 134 -1.08 -13.30 15.16
C GLY A 134 -1.40 -12.02 15.95
N LEU A 135 -1.31 -10.86 15.30
CA LEU A 135 -1.57 -9.54 15.90
C LEU A 135 -2.80 -8.89 15.28
N VAL A 136 -3.44 -7.97 16.01
CA VAL A 136 -4.47 -7.11 15.43
C VAL A 136 -3.78 -5.99 14.65
N GLY A 137 -4.15 -5.82 13.38
CA GLY A 137 -3.60 -4.79 12.50
C GLY A 137 -4.59 -3.64 12.26
N PHE A 138 -4.07 -2.41 12.29
CA PHE A 138 -4.79 -1.22 11.85
C PHE A 138 -3.87 -0.37 10.99
N ALA A 139 -4.37 0.09 9.84
CA ALA A 139 -3.66 1.00 8.95
C ALA A 139 -4.56 2.13 8.50
N CYS A 140 -4.01 3.32 8.34
CA CYS A 140 -4.70 4.47 7.78
C CYS A 140 -3.74 5.36 7.00
N THR A 141 -4.26 6.05 5.99
CA THR A 141 -3.50 7.07 5.26
C THR A 141 -4.42 8.19 4.82
N SER A 142 -3.86 9.36 4.56
CA SER A 142 -4.58 10.50 3.98
C SER A 142 -4.37 10.57 2.48
N TYR A 143 -5.34 11.13 1.78
CA TYR A 143 -5.25 11.41 0.36
C TYR A 143 -5.46 12.91 0.09
N LYS A 144 -5.08 13.36 -1.11
CA LYS A 144 -5.28 14.77 -1.52
C LYS A 144 -6.76 15.18 -1.42
N PRO A 145 -7.05 16.48 -1.21
CA PRO A 145 -8.43 16.97 -1.07
C PRO A 145 -9.28 16.69 -2.30
N MET A 146 -10.34 15.88 -2.14
CA MET A 146 -11.27 15.45 -3.19
C MET A 146 -12.72 15.35 -2.67
N VAL A 147 -12.91 15.35 -1.35
CA VAL A 147 -14.20 15.16 -0.68
C VAL A 147 -14.56 16.44 0.08
N ALA A 148 -15.74 16.96 -0.15
CA ALA A 148 -16.26 18.08 0.62
C ALA A 148 -16.82 17.57 1.97
N PRO A 149 -16.57 18.27 3.10
CA PRO A 149 -17.27 18.01 4.34
C PRO A 149 -18.78 18.20 4.21
N ALA A 150 -19.55 17.59 5.10
CA ALA A 150 -20.99 17.75 5.13
C ALA A 150 -21.37 19.24 5.18
N GLY A 151 -22.25 19.69 4.28
CA GLY A 151 -22.68 21.08 4.14
C GLY A 151 -21.69 22.00 3.42
N ALA A 152 -20.49 21.55 3.08
CA ALA A 152 -19.52 22.34 2.32
C ALA A 152 -19.61 22.07 0.81
N LYS A 153 -19.16 23.06 0.01
CA LYS A 153 -19.09 22.98 -1.46
C LYS A 153 -17.65 22.74 -1.97
N LYS A 154 -16.65 22.92 -1.10
CA LYS A 154 -15.23 22.81 -1.48
C LYS A 154 -14.63 21.54 -0.89
N ALA A 155 -13.87 20.81 -1.70
CA ALA A 155 -13.13 19.65 -1.25
C ALA A 155 -12.06 20.04 -0.19
N LEU A 156 -12.03 19.32 0.93
CA LEU A 156 -11.09 19.48 2.03
C LEU A 156 -10.44 18.15 2.41
N PHE A 157 -11.20 17.06 2.43
CA PHE A 157 -10.70 15.73 2.78
C PHE A 157 -10.33 14.91 1.54
N GLY A 158 -9.43 13.95 1.70
CA GLY A 158 -9.23 12.87 0.76
C GLY A 158 -10.24 11.74 0.99
N THR A 159 -10.11 10.66 0.24
CA THR A 159 -10.86 9.41 0.45
C THR A 159 -10.44 8.71 1.73
N ASN A 160 -9.24 9.01 2.25
CA ASN A 160 -8.69 8.66 3.56
C ASN A 160 -9.03 7.23 3.98
N PRO A 161 -8.47 6.22 3.30
CA PRO A 161 -8.79 4.83 3.58
C PRO A 161 -8.31 4.39 4.96
N ILE A 162 -9.03 3.42 5.51
CA ILE A 162 -8.65 2.69 6.71
C ILE A 162 -8.71 1.19 6.43
N SER A 163 -7.81 0.43 7.04
CA SER A 163 -7.85 -1.02 7.03
C SER A 163 -7.69 -1.56 8.45
N PHE A 164 -8.36 -2.67 8.70
CA PHE A 164 -8.33 -3.38 9.97
C PHE A 164 -8.28 -4.88 9.71
N ALA A 165 -7.45 -5.60 10.45
CA ALA A 165 -7.39 -7.05 10.38
C ALA A 165 -7.35 -7.69 11.76
N TRP A 166 -8.07 -8.83 11.88
CA TRP A 166 -8.15 -9.61 13.11
C TRP A 166 -7.64 -11.04 12.85
N PRO A 167 -6.65 -11.51 13.62
CA PRO A 167 -6.12 -12.86 13.48
C PRO A 167 -7.17 -13.91 13.91
N ARG A 168 -7.19 -15.04 13.21
CA ARG A 168 -8.01 -16.19 13.57
C ARG A 168 -7.15 -17.45 13.62
N PRO A 169 -6.99 -18.12 14.77
CA PRO A 169 -6.20 -19.35 14.88
C PRO A 169 -6.65 -20.41 13.87
N GLY A 170 -5.71 -20.89 13.03
CA GLY A 170 -5.96 -21.94 12.05
C GLY A 170 -6.89 -21.57 10.88
N LYS A 171 -7.18 -20.29 10.70
CA LYS A 171 -8.02 -19.76 9.60
C LYS A 171 -7.43 -18.47 9.02
N THR A 172 -7.84 -18.12 7.80
CA THR A 172 -7.53 -16.82 7.22
C THR A 172 -8.02 -15.68 8.12
N PRO A 173 -7.26 -14.59 8.29
CA PRO A 173 -7.69 -13.42 9.06
C PRO A 173 -9.01 -12.83 8.56
N VAL A 174 -9.73 -12.14 9.44
CA VAL A 174 -10.76 -11.20 8.99
C VAL A 174 -10.06 -9.92 8.60
N VAL A 175 -10.27 -9.46 7.38
CA VAL A 175 -9.66 -8.23 6.86
C VAL A 175 -10.76 -7.30 6.35
N TYR A 176 -10.63 -6.03 6.69
CA TYR A 176 -11.55 -4.97 6.30
C TYR A 176 -10.72 -3.79 5.79
N ASP A 177 -11.00 -3.33 4.58
CA ASP A 177 -10.34 -2.18 3.94
C ASP A 177 -11.37 -1.36 3.21
N MET A 178 -11.44 -0.07 3.51
CA MET A 178 -12.41 0.83 2.88
C MET A 178 -11.90 2.27 2.80
N ALA A 179 -12.41 3.02 1.82
CA ALA A 179 -12.39 4.47 1.88
C ALA A 179 -13.31 4.96 3.00
N THR A 180 -12.95 6.03 3.70
CA THR A 180 -13.88 6.73 4.62
C THR A 180 -14.85 7.65 3.87
N ALA A 181 -14.62 7.88 2.57
CA ALA A 181 -15.56 8.50 1.65
C ALA A 181 -16.58 7.46 1.12
N ALA A 182 -17.65 7.95 0.50
CA ALA A 182 -18.71 7.09 -0.06
C ALA A 182 -18.20 6.09 -1.12
N MET A 183 -17.10 6.41 -1.81
CA MET A 183 -16.42 5.53 -2.77
C MET A 183 -14.93 5.87 -2.89
N ALA A 184 -14.14 4.92 -3.37
CA ALA A 184 -12.74 5.15 -3.68
C ALA A 184 -12.58 5.97 -4.97
N MET A 185 -11.48 6.75 -5.07
CA MET A 185 -11.23 7.58 -6.25
C MET A 185 -11.09 6.77 -7.55
N GLY A 186 -10.56 5.57 -7.47
CA GLY A 186 -10.43 4.68 -8.63
C GLY A 186 -11.76 4.17 -9.19
N GLU A 187 -12.86 4.33 -8.47
CA GLU A 187 -14.21 3.96 -8.92
C GLU A 187 -14.92 5.12 -9.63
N VAL A 188 -14.36 6.34 -9.55
CA VAL A 188 -14.93 7.56 -10.14
C VAL A 188 -14.26 7.88 -11.49
N MET A 189 -13.08 7.32 -11.76
CA MET A 189 -12.30 7.53 -12.99
C MET A 189 -12.60 6.47 -14.03
#